data_fc6f9c77ee6b76250bf4851e635772e2
#
_entry.id   fc6f9c77ee6b76250bf4851e635772e2
#
_cell.length_a   1.000
_cell.length_b   1.000
_cell.length_c   1.000
_cell.angle_alpha   90.00
_cell.angle_beta   90.00
_cell.angle_gamma   90.00
#
_symmetry.space_group_name_H-M   'P 1'
#
loop_
_entity.id
_entity.type
_entity.pdbx_description
1 polymer ?
#
loop_
_entity_poly.entity_id
_entity_poly.type
_entity_poly.pdbx_seq_one_letter_code
_entity_poly.pdbx_strand_id
1 'polypeptide(L)'
;TSCSSENSVIVVRSIYKEALVALEKAGGLVLDETETERVINLHWQNGKMNTALLAQDIDVILDKTELTDRADENTRFLILPTVEAGQNAIASGEKMSQFLTLYQAEDFDHALNLAIKIQEYQGAGHSLGLHSKNDERAHQLAMAARTCRVIVNQAHCFATGGFFNNGLPF
;
A
#
# COMPACT_ATOMS: atom_id res chain seq x y z
N THR A 1 9.14 -8.34 3.36
CA THR A 1 7.69 -8.15 3.53
C THR A 1 7.28 -8.58 4.93
N SER A 2 6.36 -7.87 5.52
CA SER A 2 5.83 -8.09 6.86
C SER A 2 4.37 -7.66 6.88
N CYS A 3 3.55 -8.24 7.78
CA CYS A 3 2.18 -7.79 8.04
C CYS A 3 2.12 -6.31 8.52
N SER A 4 3.25 -5.74 8.92
CA SER A 4 3.40 -4.33 9.29
C SER A 4 3.96 -3.45 8.18
N SER A 5 4.13 -3.95 6.97
CA SER A 5 4.50 -3.14 5.81
C SER A 5 3.26 -2.45 5.23
N GLU A 6 3.49 -1.32 4.59
CA GLU A 6 2.45 -0.62 3.83
C GLU A 6 1.96 -1.51 2.68
N ASN A 7 0.66 -1.70 2.62
CA ASN A 7 -0.01 -2.57 1.67
C ASN A 7 -0.73 -1.78 0.57
N SER A 8 -1.20 -0.61 0.94
CA SER A 8 -1.89 0.33 0.06
C SER A 8 -1.53 1.77 0.43
N VAL A 9 -1.48 2.64 -0.55
CA VAL A 9 -1.28 4.08 -0.39
C VAL A 9 -2.41 4.83 -1.07
N ILE A 10 -3.01 5.77 -0.37
CA ILE A 10 -4.04 6.66 -0.89
C ILE A 10 -3.44 8.06 -0.94
N VAL A 11 -3.40 8.65 -2.11
CA VAL A 11 -2.81 9.97 -2.31
C VAL A 11 -3.89 10.94 -2.78
N VAL A 12 -4.01 12.08 -2.10
CA VAL A 12 -4.94 13.14 -2.52
C VAL A 12 -4.48 13.77 -3.84
N ARG A 13 -5.43 14.12 -4.71
CA ARG A 13 -5.20 14.63 -6.08
C ARG A 13 -4.18 15.77 -6.11
N SER A 14 -4.24 16.67 -5.14
CA SER A 14 -3.38 17.88 -5.12
C SER A 14 -1.88 17.60 -5.07
N ILE A 15 -1.46 16.42 -4.59
CA ILE A 15 -0.04 16.02 -4.47
C ILE A 15 0.25 14.69 -5.18
N TYR A 16 -0.70 14.18 -5.99
CA TYR A 16 -0.59 12.84 -6.56
C TYR A 16 0.65 12.68 -7.45
N LYS A 17 0.92 13.66 -8.29
CA LYS A 17 2.07 13.62 -9.20
C LYS A 17 3.39 13.65 -8.46
N GLU A 18 3.50 14.51 -7.45
CA GLU A 18 4.70 14.61 -6.60
C GLU A 18 4.95 13.34 -5.80
N ALA A 19 3.88 12.75 -5.26
CA ALA A 19 3.96 11.50 -4.54
C ALA A 19 4.38 10.34 -5.45
N LEU A 20 3.84 10.28 -6.67
CA LEU A 20 4.21 9.27 -7.66
C LEU A 20 5.71 9.34 -8.00
N VAL A 21 6.22 10.53 -8.31
CA VAL A 21 7.65 10.75 -8.57
C VAL A 21 8.52 10.36 -7.37
N ALA A 22 8.04 10.59 -6.14
CA ALA A 22 8.75 10.20 -4.93
C ALA A 22 8.79 8.67 -4.75
N LEU A 23 7.69 7.98 -5.06
CA LEU A 23 7.62 6.53 -5.02
C LEU A 23 8.52 5.88 -6.08
N GLU A 24 8.55 6.42 -7.30
CA GLU A 24 9.47 5.96 -8.36
C GLU A 24 10.94 6.13 -7.94
N LYS A 25 11.30 7.29 -7.36
CA LYS A 25 12.66 7.52 -6.81
C LYS A 25 13.02 6.56 -5.68
N ALA A 26 12.03 6.06 -4.95
CA ALA A 26 12.22 5.04 -3.91
C ALA A 26 12.32 3.60 -4.47
N GLY A 27 12.29 3.44 -5.78
CA GLY A 27 12.41 2.16 -6.47
C GLY A 27 11.07 1.54 -6.86
N GLY A 28 9.99 2.31 -6.89
CA GLY A 28 8.68 1.85 -7.35
C GLY A 28 8.59 1.81 -8.87
N LEU A 29 8.24 0.66 -9.44
CA LEU A 29 7.88 0.53 -10.85
C LEU A 29 6.37 0.68 -11.01
N VAL A 30 5.94 1.76 -11.65
CA VAL A 30 4.51 2.03 -11.90
C VAL A 30 4.04 1.17 -13.07
N LEU A 31 3.02 0.37 -12.82
CA LEU A 31 2.40 -0.48 -13.82
C LEU A 31 1.31 0.25 -14.60
N ASP A 32 1.15 -0.09 -15.85
CA ASP A 32 -0.03 0.30 -16.62
C ASP A 32 -1.25 -0.57 -16.25
N GLU A 33 -2.40 -0.31 -16.85
CA GLU A 33 -3.65 -1.01 -16.57
C GLU A 33 -3.55 -2.52 -16.88
N THR A 34 -2.99 -2.87 -18.04
CA THR A 34 -2.83 -4.27 -18.48
C THR A 34 -1.86 -5.02 -17.58
N GLU A 35 -0.76 -4.40 -17.23
CA GLU A 35 0.24 -4.96 -16.31
C GLU A 35 -0.33 -5.14 -14.91
N THR A 36 -1.09 -4.14 -14.43
CA THR A 36 -1.77 -4.19 -13.13
C THR A 36 -2.75 -5.37 -13.08
N GLU A 37 -3.60 -5.52 -14.08
CA GLU A 37 -4.54 -6.65 -14.17
C GLU A 37 -3.80 -8.01 -14.21
N ARG A 38 -2.73 -8.11 -15.00
CA ARG A 38 -1.93 -9.32 -15.07
C ARG A 38 -1.32 -9.68 -13.72
N VAL A 39 -0.72 -8.72 -13.02
CA VAL A 39 -0.13 -8.94 -11.69
C VAL A 39 -1.20 -9.33 -10.68
N ILE A 40 -2.35 -8.68 -10.68
CA ILE A 40 -3.49 -9.03 -9.81
C ILE A 40 -3.94 -10.46 -10.06
N ASN A 41 -4.17 -10.84 -11.31
CA ASN A 41 -4.64 -12.18 -11.68
C ASN A 41 -3.59 -13.27 -11.38
N LEU A 42 -2.30 -12.95 -11.48
CA LEU A 42 -1.23 -13.86 -11.11
C LEU A 42 -1.11 -14.03 -9.59
N HIS A 43 -1.28 -12.93 -8.83
CA HIS A 43 -1.12 -12.93 -7.39
C HIS A 43 -2.30 -13.55 -6.65
N TRP A 44 -3.53 -13.34 -7.14
CA TRP A 44 -4.74 -13.93 -6.54
C TRP A 44 -5.38 -14.93 -7.50
N GLN A 45 -5.26 -16.20 -7.16
CA GLN A 45 -5.84 -17.31 -7.94
C GLN A 45 -6.95 -17.96 -7.12
N ASN A 46 -8.18 -17.97 -7.65
CA ASN A 46 -9.35 -18.50 -6.95
C ASN A 46 -9.55 -17.93 -5.53
N GLY A 47 -9.31 -16.63 -5.37
CA GLY A 47 -9.45 -15.92 -4.10
C GLY A 47 -8.35 -16.19 -3.07
N LYS A 48 -7.28 -16.90 -3.46
CA LYS A 48 -6.11 -17.19 -2.60
C LYS A 48 -4.85 -16.55 -3.18
N MET A 49 -3.97 -16.11 -2.30
CA MET A 49 -2.66 -15.61 -2.71
C MET A 49 -1.80 -16.74 -3.32
N ASN A 50 -1.13 -16.43 -4.43
CA ASN A 50 -0.18 -17.32 -5.07
C ASN A 50 1.10 -17.43 -4.23
N THR A 51 1.34 -18.58 -3.63
CA THR A 51 2.51 -18.81 -2.76
C THR A 51 3.84 -18.61 -3.45
N ALA A 52 3.89 -18.72 -4.78
CA ALA A 52 5.10 -18.48 -5.56
C ALA A 52 5.55 -17.01 -5.62
N LEU A 53 4.70 -16.09 -5.18
CA LEU A 53 4.98 -14.64 -5.12
C LEU A 53 5.08 -14.11 -3.68
N LEU A 54 4.81 -14.94 -2.67
CA LEU A 54 4.84 -14.48 -1.28
C LEU A 54 6.27 -14.38 -0.77
N ALA A 55 6.61 -13.23 -0.20
CA ALA A 55 7.91 -12.95 0.41
C ALA A 55 9.13 -13.25 -0.49
N GLN A 56 8.95 -13.12 -1.81
CA GLN A 56 10.03 -13.30 -2.78
C GLN A 56 10.84 -12.01 -2.96
N ASP A 57 12.09 -12.16 -3.42
CA ASP A 57 12.90 -11.05 -3.89
C ASP A 57 12.31 -10.44 -5.16
N ILE A 58 12.61 -9.15 -5.38
CA ILE A 58 12.02 -8.41 -6.51
C ILE A 58 12.34 -9.04 -7.87
N ASP A 59 13.54 -9.60 -8.05
CA ASP A 59 13.96 -10.24 -9.30
C ASP A 59 13.09 -11.45 -9.64
N VAL A 60 12.72 -12.25 -8.64
CA VAL A 60 11.79 -13.38 -8.79
C VAL A 60 10.40 -12.91 -9.16
N ILE A 61 9.95 -11.81 -8.56
CA ILE A 61 8.66 -11.20 -8.85
C ILE A 61 8.64 -10.68 -10.29
N LEU A 62 9.66 -9.95 -10.71
CA LEU A 62 9.79 -9.39 -12.06
C LEU A 62 9.79 -10.48 -13.13
N ASP A 63 10.52 -11.57 -12.92
CA ASP A 63 10.54 -12.72 -13.81
C ASP A 63 9.15 -13.35 -13.96
N LYS A 64 8.50 -13.66 -12.81
CA LYS A 64 7.17 -14.29 -12.82
C LYS A 64 6.05 -13.39 -13.36
N THR A 65 6.19 -12.09 -13.25
CA THR A 65 5.22 -11.11 -13.77
C THR A 65 5.55 -10.63 -15.18
N GLU A 66 6.63 -11.14 -15.79
CA GLU A 66 7.11 -10.76 -17.13
C GLU A 66 7.40 -9.24 -17.23
N LEU A 67 7.99 -8.67 -16.17
CA LEU A 67 8.30 -7.25 -16.09
C LEU A 67 9.80 -6.96 -16.02
N THR A 68 10.65 -7.95 -16.23
CA THR A 68 12.12 -7.81 -16.16
C THR A 68 12.63 -6.71 -17.10
N ASP A 69 12.10 -6.62 -18.31
CA ASP A 69 12.51 -5.62 -19.29
C ASP A 69 12.03 -4.18 -18.96
N ARG A 70 11.07 -4.05 -18.04
CA ARG A 70 10.55 -2.78 -17.57
C ARG A 70 11.31 -2.23 -16.37
N ALA A 71 12.01 -3.11 -15.66
CA ALA A 71 12.72 -2.80 -14.41
C ALA A 71 14.13 -2.27 -14.68
N ASP A 72 14.66 -1.56 -13.72
CA ASP A 72 16.06 -1.17 -13.65
C ASP A 72 16.71 -1.69 -12.35
N GLU A 73 18.01 -1.42 -12.17
CA GLU A 73 18.78 -1.84 -10.99
C GLU A 73 18.28 -1.24 -9.66
N ASN A 74 17.47 -0.17 -9.72
CA ASN A 74 16.90 0.49 -8.57
C ASN A 74 15.50 -0.01 -8.23
N THR A 75 14.88 -0.82 -9.06
CA THR A 75 13.52 -1.35 -8.84
C THR A 75 13.47 -2.19 -7.58
N ARG A 76 12.53 -1.90 -6.69
CA ARG A 76 12.36 -2.55 -5.39
C ARG A 76 10.95 -3.09 -5.15
N PHE A 77 9.94 -2.48 -5.75
CA PHE A 77 8.54 -2.89 -5.61
C PHE A 77 7.71 -2.45 -6.82
N LEU A 78 6.57 -3.11 -7.01
CA LEU A 78 5.62 -2.78 -8.07
C LEU A 78 4.49 -1.91 -7.50
N ILE A 79 4.14 -0.86 -8.23
CA ILE A 79 3.02 0.02 -7.90
C ILE A 79 1.85 -0.34 -8.81
N LEU A 80 0.73 -0.71 -8.21
CA LEU A 80 -0.51 -1.11 -8.87
C LEU A 80 -1.54 0.03 -8.75
N PRO A 81 -1.62 0.96 -9.72
CA PRO A 81 -2.67 1.98 -9.72
C PRO A 81 -4.04 1.34 -9.89
N THR A 82 -5.01 1.75 -9.07
CA THR A 82 -6.38 1.26 -9.19
C THR A 82 -7.39 2.31 -8.73
N VAL A 83 -8.60 2.20 -9.24
CA VAL A 83 -9.74 3.05 -8.85
C VAL A 83 -10.73 2.31 -7.94
N GLU A 84 -10.71 0.98 -7.97
CA GLU A 84 -11.62 0.14 -7.20
C GLU A 84 -11.04 -0.18 -5.82
N ALA A 85 -11.86 -0.04 -4.78
CA ALA A 85 -11.48 -0.33 -3.39
C ALA A 85 -12.62 -1.03 -2.63
N GLY A 86 -12.25 -1.89 -1.69
CA GLY A 86 -13.18 -2.58 -0.78
C GLY A 86 -13.63 -3.95 -1.30
N GLN A 87 -14.84 -4.36 -0.97
CA GLN A 87 -15.34 -5.76 -1.05
C GLN A 87 -15.20 -6.42 -2.43
N ASN A 88 -15.30 -5.66 -3.52
CA ASN A 88 -15.22 -6.21 -4.88
C ASN A 88 -13.82 -6.03 -5.52
N ALA A 89 -12.87 -5.47 -4.78
CA ALA A 89 -11.54 -5.15 -5.29
C ALA A 89 -10.47 -5.95 -4.54
N ILE A 90 -10.09 -7.09 -5.07
CA ILE A 90 -9.14 -8.02 -4.45
C ILE A 90 -7.78 -7.37 -4.14
N ALA A 91 -7.38 -6.36 -4.90
CA ALA A 91 -6.17 -5.56 -4.68
C ALA A 91 -6.22 -4.71 -3.39
N SER A 92 -7.39 -4.58 -2.74
CA SER A 92 -7.51 -4.01 -1.38
C SER A 92 -6.96 -4.94 -0.30
N GLY A 93 -6.84 -6.24 -0.59
CA GLY A 93 -6.36 -7.25 0.35
C GLY A 93 -4.86 -7.19 0.61
N GLU A 94 -4.45 -7.92 1.64
CA GLU A 94 -3.04 -8.13 1.96
C GLU A 94 -2.31 -8.83 0.81
N LYS A 95 -1.07 -8.43 0.56
CA LYS A 95 -0.29 -8.96 -0.56
C LYS A 95 0.87 -9.85 -0.12
N MET A 96 1.42 -9.63 1.07
CA MET A 96 2.61 -10.36 1.54
C MET A 96 3.72 -10.46 0.48
N SER A 97 3.84 -9.43 -0.33
CA SER A 97 4.75 -9.34 -1.47
C SER A 97 5.19 -7.90 -1.68
N GLN A 98 6.08 -7.66 -2.64
CA GLN A 98 6.58 -6.31 -2.95
C GLN A 98 5.64 -5.60 -3.93
N PHE A 99 4.34 -5.60 -3.62
CA PHE A 99 3.29 -4.90 -4.34
C PHE A 99 2.67 -3.81 -3.47
N LEU A 100 2.52 -2.63 -4.02
CA LEU A 100 1.88 -1.49 -3.39
C LEU A 100 0.69 -1.04 -4.23
N THR A 101 -0.53 -1.18 -3.72
CA THR A 101 -1.71 -0.64 -4.41
C THR A 101 -1.79 0.86 -4.21
N LEU A 102 -1.93 1.60 -5.30
CA LEU A 102 -2.00 3.07 -5.29
C LEU A 102 -3.39 3.55 -5.69
N TYR A 103 -3.99 4.34 -4.80
CA TYR A 103 -5.29 4.97 -5.00
C TYR A 103 -5.15 6.48 -5.07
N GLN A 104 -5.95 7.11 -5.92
CA GLN A 104 -6.10 8.55 -5.95
C GLN A 104 -7.41 8.97 -5.27
N ALA A 105 -7.33 9.92 -4.35
CA ALA A 105 -8.50 10.52 -3.72
C ALA A 105 -8.64 11.99 -4.14
N GLU A 106 -9.87 12.51 -4.18
CA GLU A 106 -10.12 13.92 -4.49
C GLU A 106 -9.55 14.83 -3.39
N ASP A 107 -9.84 14.48 -2.14
CA ASP A 107 -9.50 15.21 -0.92
C ASP A 107 -9.30 14.26 0.27
N PHE A 108 -9.18 14.82 1.47
CA PHE A 108 -8.99 14.05 2.69
C PHE A 108 -10.20 13.19 3.05
N ASP A 109 -11.42 13.71 2.88
CA ASP A 109 -12.64 12.98 3.25
C ASP A 109 -12.85 11.77 2.33
N HIS A 110 -12.55 11.93 1.04
CA HIS A 110 -12.55 10.81 0.10
C HIS A 110 -11.44 9.80 0.45
N ALA A 111 -10.23 10.26 0.80
CA ALA A 111 -9.15 9.37 1.22
C ALA A 111 -9.51 8.58 2.50
N LEU A 112 -10.15 9.22 3.46
CA LEU A 112 -10.62 8.57 4.69
C LEU A 112 -11.65 7.47 4.38
N ASN A 113 -12.62 7.75 3.53
CA ASN A 113 -13.62 6.77 3.10
C ASN A 113 -12.99 5.57 2.36
N LEU A 114 -12.01 5.82 1.48
CA LEU A 114 -11.26 4.75 0.80
C LEU A 114 -10.48 3.90 1.81
N ALA A 115 -9.80 4.53 2.76
CA ALA A 115 -9.03 3.82 3.79
C ALA A 115 -9.91 2.88 4.62
N ILE A 116 -11.11 3.34 5.00
CA ILE A 116 -12.08 2.51 5.73
C ILE A 116 -12.53 1.33 4.86
N LYS A 117 -12.89 1.56 3.60
CA LYS A 117 -13.31 0.49 2.68
C LYS A 117 -12.22 -0.57 2.47
N ILE A 118 -10.97 -0.13 2.29
CA ILE A 118 -9.83 -1.03 2.11
C ILE A 118 -9.61 -1.84 3.39
N GLN A 119 -9.63 -1.19 4.55
CA GLN A 119 -9.41 -1.86 5.83
C GLN A 119 -10.51 -2.90 6.12
N GLU A 120 -11.75 -2.63 5.74
CA GLU A 120 -12.87 -3.54 5.97
C GLU A 120 -12.87 -4.77 5.05
N TYR A 121 -12.07 -4.77 3.97
CA TYR A 121 -12.04 -5.88 3.01
C TYR A 121 -11.71 -7.24 3.63
N GLN A 122 -10.70 -7.30 4.49
CA GLN A 122 -10.28 -8.53 5.19
C GLN A 122 -10.52 -8.48 6.70
N GLY A 123 -11.22 -7.47 7.17
CA GLY A 123 -11.49 -7.21 8.58
C GLY A 123 -10.66 -6.06 9.15
N ALA A 124 -11.37 -5.10 9.75
CA ALA A 124 -10.76 -3.93 10.36
C ALA A 124 -10.00 -4.29 11.64
N GLY A 125 -9.03 -3.46 12.03
CA GLY A 125 -8.40 -3.54 13.35
C GLY A 125 -6.88 -3.45 13.38
N HIS A 126 -6.17 -3.58 12.25
CA HIS A 126 -4.71 -3.61 12.25
C HIS A 126 -4.10 -2.22 12.49
N SER A 127 -3.82 -1.45 11.46
CA SER A 127 -3.21 -0.12 11.55
C SER A 127 -3.50 0.73 10.33
N LEU A 128 -3.55 2.05 10.52
CA LEU A 128 -3.62 3.03 9.46
C LEU A 128 -2.52 4.08 9.64
N GLY A 129 -1.90 4.48 8.53
CA GLY A 129 -0.92 5.57 8.48
C GLY A 129 -1.52 6.83 7.90
N LEU A 130 -1.08 7.97 8.41
CA LEU A 130 -1.39 9.29 7.87
C LEU A 130 -0.14 10.14 7.79
N HIS A 131 0.15 10.65 6.60
CA HIS A 131 1.15 11.69 6.39
C HIS A 131 0.44 13.03 6.15
N SER A 132 0.49 13.92 7.14
CA SER A 132 -0.18 15.22 7.08
C SER A 132 0.50 16.22 8.02
N LYS A 133 0.43 17.51 7.66
CA LYS A 133 0.80 18.63 8.53
C LYS A 133 -0.39 19.17 9.33
N ASN A 134 -1.58 18.59 9.15
CA ASN A 134 -2.79 19.00 9.84
C ASN A 134 -3.14 17.94 10.91
N ASP A 135 -2.94 18.26 12.16
CA ASP A 135 -3.16 17.36 13.30
C ASP A 135 -4.64 16.99 13.49
N GLU A 136 -5.57 17.87 13.09
CA GLU A 136 -7.01 17.58 13.13
C GLU A 136 -7.37 16.35 12.26
N ARG A 137 -6.68 16.15 11.15
CA ARG A 137 -6.88 14.97 10.28
C ARG A 137 -6.49 13.67 10.99
N ALA A 138 -5.47 13.71 11.85
CA ALA A 138 -5.10 12.53 12.64
C ALA A 138 -6.20 12.17 13.63
N HIS A 139 -6.81 13.18 14.28
CA HIS A 139 -7.95 12.99 15.15
C HIS A 139 -9.17 12.44 14.41
N GLN A 140 -9.52 13.04 13.26
CA GLN A 140 -10.62 12.58 12.42
C GLN A 140 -10.43 11.12 11.97
N LEU A 141 -9.23 10.75 11.53
CA LEU A 141 -8.90 9.37 11.17
C LEU A 141 -9.08 8.41 12.36
N ALA A 142 -8.56 8.79 13.54
CA ALA A 142 -8.64 7.96 14.74
C ALA A 142 -10.09 7.75 15.23
N MET A 143 -10.94 8.74 15.05
CA MET A 143 -12.36 8.67 15.45
C MET A 143 -13.21 7.89 14.44
N ALA A 144 -12.87 7.91 13.16
CA ALA A 144 -13.65 7.29 12.09
C ALA A 144 -13.26 5.82 11.84
N ALA A 145 -11.98 5.46 11.98
CA ALA A 145 -11.48 4.15 11.61
C ALA A 145 -11.46 3.17 12.79
N ARG A 146 -11.96 1.96 12.57
CA ARG A 146 -11.85 0.86 13.53
C ARG A 146 -10.47 0.20 13.42
N THR A 147 -9.48 0.80 14.07
CA THR A 147 -8.09 0.34 14.02
C THR A 147 -7.46 0.36 15.41
N CYS A 148 -6.54 -0.56 15.67
CA CYS A 148 -5.82 -0.57 16.96
C CYS A 148 -4.71 0.50 17.02
N ARG A 149 -4.35 1.09 15.87
CA ARG A 149 -3.18 1.96 15.79
C ARG A 149 -3.32 2.95 14.64
N VAL A 150 -3.14 4.23 14.94
CA VAL A 150 -2.98 5.30 13.95
C VAL A 150 -1.53 5.78 14.01
N ILE A 151 -0.84 5.73 12.87
CA ILE A 151 0.57 6.10 12.74
C ILE A 151 0.63 7.42 11.97
N VAL A 152 1.24 8.43 12.57
CA VAL A 152 1.28 9.78 11.98
C VAL A 152 2.72 10.15 11.61
N ASN A 153 2.92 10.51 10.35
CA ASN A 153 4.19 10.99 9.79
C ASN A 153 5.38 10.04 10.03
N GLN A 154 5.12 8.74 10.04
CA GLN A 154 6.12 7.70 10.26
C GLN A 154 5.78 6.46 9.41
N ALA A 155 6.81 5.73 8.95
CA ALA A 155 6.61 4.45 8.30
C ALA A 155 6.13 3.38 9.30
N HIS A 156 5.26 2.48 8.85
CA HIS A 156 4.68 1.43 9.69
C HIS A 156 5.74 0.52 10.31
N CYS A 157 6.79 0.17 9.58
CA CYS A 157 7.86 -0.70 10.08
C CYS A 157 8.55 -0.12 11.33
N PHE A 158 8.76 1.20 11.38
CA PHE A 158 9.34 1.85 12.56
C PHE A 158 8.34 1.98 13.70
N ALA A 159 7.09 2.30 13.38
CA ALA A 159 6.04 2.44 14.38
C ALA A 159 5.63 1.12 15.03
N THR A 160 5.82 0.00 14.36
CA THR A 160 5.41 -1.33 14.86
C THR A 160 6.59 -2.17 15.37
N GLY A 161 7.78 -1.97 14.80
CA GLY A 161 9.00 -2.68 15.18
C GLY A 161 9.83 -2.01 16.26
N GLY A 162 9.47 -0.75 16.63
CA GLY A 162 10.28 0.08 17.51
C GLY A 162 11.37 0.86 16.75
N PHE A 163 11.72 2.03 17.29
CA PHE A 163 12.80 2.86 16.79
C PHE A 163 13.28 3.81 17.89
N PHE A 164 14.51 4.31 17.81
CA PHE A 164 15.16 5.09 18.87
C PHE A 164 14.40 6.36 19.30
N ASN A 165 13.58 6.93 18.45
CA ASN A 165 12.92 8.22 18.68
C ASN A 165 11.39 8.16 18.72
N ASN A 166 10.78 6.97 18.70
CA ASN A 166 9.31 6.84 18.70
C ASN A 166 8.73 6.35 20.03
N GLY A 167 9.57 6.15 21.04
CA GLY A 167 9.13 5.76 22.38
C GLY A 167 8.63 4.31 22.52
N LEU A 168 8.73 3.51 21.47
CA LEU A 168 8.37 2.09 21.51
C LEU A 168 9.60 1.25 21.87
N PRO A 169 9.47 0.25 22.77
CA PRO A 169 10.54 -0.71 23.02
C PRO A 169 10.78 -1.59 21.81
N PHE A 170 12.00 -2.04 21.65
CA PHE A 170 12.36 -3.07 20.68
C PHE A 170 11.91 -4.45 21.15
#